data_b03db0f9a52d2b333dd510a2220bfacf
#
_entry.id   b03db0f9a52d2b333dd510a2220bfacf
#
_cell.length_a   1.000
_cell.length_b   1.000
_cell.length_c   1.000
_cell.angle_alpha   90.00
_cell.angle_beta   90.00
_cell.angle_gamma   90.00
#
_symmetry.space_group_name_H-M   'P 1'
#
loop_
_entity.id
_entity.type
_entity.pdbx_description
1 polymer ?
#
loop_
_entity_poly.entity_id
_entity_poly.type
_entity_poly.pdbx_seq_one_letter_code
_entity_poly.pdbx_strand_id
1 'polypeptide(L)'
;MYYNGINPVEPELERGYLMELTKMELFKAMNDKHENLKDCEGMIISPVAVHTHTYTAADGTEHSVLVIKNGKDGKFYKTEVKAFIEKFMKYMEAFGDSPDEEKPDIVIVLNQSKKGNRYVTFDLVGA
;
A
#
# COMPACT_ATOMS: atom_id res chain seq x y z
N MET A 1 34.19 0.48 5.10
CA MET A 1 33.25 0.36 5.07
C MET A 1 32.92 0.16 5.14
N TYR A 2 33.04 0.44 5.10
CA TYR A 2 32.05 0.32 5.16
C TYR A 2 31.60 0.37 5.21
N TYR A 3 31.89 0.70 5.21
CA TYR A 3 30.89 0.77 5.33
C TYR A 3 30.49 0.85 5.39
N ASN A 4 31.03 1.13 5.23
CA ASN A 4 30.24 1.21 5.30
C ASN A 4 29.69 1.34 5.51
N GLY A 5 29.93 1.60 5.29
CA GLY A 5 28.88 1.74 5.33
C GLY A 5 28.46 2.06 5.53
N ILE A 6 28.44 2.44 5.55
CA ILE A 6 27.78 2.64 5.71
C ILE A 6 27.22 2.98 5.83
N ASN A 7 26.83 3.29 5.65
CA ASN A 7 25.94 3.55 5.78
C ASN A 7 25.27 3.82 6.32
N PRO A 8 24.97 4.05 6.31
CA PRO A 8 24.15 4.24 7.04
C PRO A 8 23.13 4.58 7.06
N VAL A 9 23.39 4.28 6.80
CA VAL A 9 22.44 4.66 6.66
C VAL A 9 21.36 5.18 6.74
N GLU A 10 21.01 5.27 6.60
CA GLU A 10 19.78 5.90 6.42
C GLU A 10 18.83 5.53 7.51
N PRO A 11 19.21 5.56 8.75
CA PRO A 11 18.31 5.19 9.85
C PRO A 11 17.09 6.07 9.91
N GLU A 12 17.20 7.35 9.52
CA GLU A 12 16.04 8.23 9.57
C GLU A 12 14.97 7.81 8.62
N LEU A 13 15.34 7.27 7.47
CA LEU A 13 14.35 6.82 6.49
C LEU A 13 13.57 5.65 7.01
N GLU A 14 14.15 4.91 7.96
CA GLU A 14 13.48 3.75 8.53
C GLU A 14 12.66 4.09 9.75
N ARG A 15 12.62 5.35 10.13
CA ARG A 15 11.93 5.76 11.34
C ARG A 15 10.52 6.25 11.03
N GLY A 16 9.77 5.45 10.31
CA GLY A 16 8.36 5.70 10.17
C GLY A 16 7.91 6.41 8.93
N TYR A 17 8.76 6.52 7.94
CA TYR A 17 8.32 7.03 6.65
C TYR A 17 7.75 5.90 5.81
N LEU A 18 6.78 6.23 4.97
CA LEU A 18 6.22 5.25 4.03
C LEU A 18 7.28 4.94 2.98
N MET A 19 7.70 3.70 2.93
CA MET A 19 8.84 3.27 2.12
C MET A 19 8.44 2.25 1.09
N GLU A 20 9.28 2.10 0.06
CA GLU A 20 9.15 0.99 -0.87
C GLU A 20 9.45 -0.31 -0.14
N LEU A 21 8.84 -1.39 -0.60
CA LEU A 21 9.14 -2.71 -0.06
C LEU A 21 10.58 -3.09 -0.37
N THR A 22 11.22 -3.75 0.58
CA THR A 22 12.54 -4.33 0.33
C THR A 22 12.42 -5.47 -0.68
N LYS A 23 13.56 -5.91 -1.21
CA LYS A 23 13.54 -7.03 -2.16
C LYS A 23 12.96 -8.29 -1.55
N MET A 24 13.27 -8.55 -0.28
CA MET A 24 12.71 -9.72 0.41
C MET A 24 11.21 -9.58 0.62
N GLU A 25 10.77 -8.40 1.00
CA GLU A 25 9.35 -8.13 1.18
C GLU A 25 8.59 -8.24 -0.13
N LEU A 26 9.19 -7.71 -1.20
CA LEU A 26 8.57 -7.80 -2.51
C LEU A 26 8.44 -9.25 -2.96
N PHE A 27 9.48 -10.06 -2.75
CA PHE A 27 9.43 -11.47 -3.08
C PHE A 27 8.28 -12.16 -2.33
N LYS A 28 8.15 -11.89 -1.04
CA LYS A 28 7.05 -12.44 -0.25
C LYS A 28 5.70 -11.95 -0.74
N ALA A 29 5.60 -10.66 -1.02
CA ALA A 29 4.34 -10.08 -1.47
C ALA A 29 3.87 -10.64 -2.80
N MET A 30 4.79 -11.07 -3.65
CA MET A 30 4.44 -11.62 -4.96
C MET A 30 4.21 -13.12 -4.93
N ASN A 31 4.76 -13.83 -3.96
CA ASN A 31 4.67 -15.29 -3.90
C ASN A 31 3.77 -15.80 -2.80
N ASP A 32 3.66 -15.07 -1.70
CA ASP A 32 2.80 -15.49 -0.60
C ASP A 32 1.37 -15.10 -0.89
N LYS A 33 0.46 -15.90 -0.35
CA LYS A 33 -0.95 -15.56 -0.44
C LYS A 33 -1.21 -14.34 0.45
N HIS A 34 -1.77 -13.30 -0.13
CA HIS A 34 -2.11 -12.11 0.63
C HIS A 34 -3.52 -11.67 0.27
N GLU A 35 -4.08 -10.82 1.13
CA GLU A 35 -5.48 -10.50 1.07
C GLU A 35 -5.75 -9.44 0.01
N ASN A 36 -6.86 -9.60 -0.70
CA ASN A 36 -7.34 -8.58 -1.60
C ASN A 36 -8.15 -7.57 -0.79
N LEU A 37 -7.88 -6.28 -1.00
CA LEU A 37 -8.51 -5.24 -0.20
C LEU A 37 -10.03 -5.24 -0.32
N LYS A 38 -10.58 -5.73 -1.42
CA LYS A 38 -12.04 -5.78 -1.56
C LYS A 38 -12.70 -6.72 -0.55
N ASP A 39 -11.92 -7.61 0.07
CA ASP A 39 -12.43 -8.55 1.06
C ASP A 39 -12.19 -8.06 2.50
N CYS A 40 -11.75 -6.81 2.64
CA CYS A 40 -11.31 -6.27 3.93
C CYS A 40 -12.14 -5.09 4.39
N GLU A 41 -13.42 -5.05 4.03
CA GLU A 41 -14.29 -3.93 4.40
C GLU A 41 -14.26 -3.68 5.90
N GLY A 42 -14.07 -2.42 6.28
CA GLY A 42 -14.01 -2.02 7.68
C GLY A 42 -12.67 -2.19 8.35
N MET A 43 -11.71 -2.81 7.65
CA MET A 43 -10.38 -2.99 8.23
C MET A 43 -9.64 -1.66 8.26
N ILE A 44 -8.93 -1.43 9.36
CA ILE A 44 -8.08 -0.26 9.51
C ILE A 44 -6.64 -0.68 9.20
N ILE A 45 -6.01 0.04 8.28
CA ILE A 45 -4.65 -0.25 7.84
C ILE A 45 -3.76 0.94 8.16
N SER A 46 -2.58 0.64 8.69
CA SER A 46 -1.53 1.62 8.94
C SER A 46 -0.46 1.42 7.87
N PRO A 47 -0.49 2.17 6.75
CA PRO A 47 0.48 1.92 5.67
C PRO A 47 1.88 2.26 6.11
N VAL A 48 2.80 1.30 6.02
CA VAL A 48 4.21 1.52 6.38
C VAL A 48 5.16 1.24 5.22
N ALA A 49 4.70 0.52 4.20
CA ALA A 49 5.47 0.30 2.98
C ALA A 49 4.52 0.03 1.84
N VAL A 50 4.96 0.32 0.62
CA VAL A 50 4.10 0.23 -0.55
C VAL A 50 4.92 -0.19 -1.76
N HIS A 51 4.27 -0.88 -2.69
CA HIS A 51 4.85 -1.22 -3.98
C HIS A 51 3.77 -1.19 -5.03
N THR A 52 4.10 -0.66 -6.20
CA THR A 52 3.20 -0.71 -7.35
C THR A 52 3.94 -1.35 -8.51
N HIS A 53 3.23 -2.14 -9.29
CA HIS A 53 3.79 -2.70 -10.52
C HIS A 53 2.68 -2.91 -11.54
N THR A 54 3.07 -3.09 -12.79
CA THR A 54 2.13 -3.41 -13.86
C THR A 54 2.51 -4.75 -14.47
N TYR A 55 1.49 -5.45 -14.97
CA TYR A 55 1.72 -6.67 -15.73
C TYR A 55 0.75 -6.72 -16.90
N THR A 56 1.09 -7.51 -17.90
CA THR A 56 0.25 -7.71 -19.07
C THR A 56 -0.42 -9.06 -18.96
N ALA A 57 -1.74 -9.07 -18.98
CA ALA A 57 -2.51 -10.30 -18.92
C ALA A 57 -2.43 -11.05 -20.26
N ALA A 58 -2.90 -12.30 -20.27
CA ALA A 58 -2.85 -13.14 -21.45
C ALA A 58 -3.63 -12.54 -22.63
N ASP A 59 -4.65 -11.73 -22.34
CA ASP A 59 -5.45 -11.08 -23.38
C ASP A 59 -4.83 -9.77 -23.88
N GLY A 60 -3.64 -9.42 -23.41
CA GLY A 60 -2.93 -8.21 -23.83
C GLY A 60 -3.26 -6.96 -23.03
N THR A 61 -4.18 -7.02 -22.07
CA THR A 61 -4.50 -5.84 -21.26
C THR A 61 -3.45 -5.64 -20.18
N GLU A 62 -3.18 -4.36 -19.87
CA GLU A 62 -2.28 -4.01 -18.78
C GLU A 62 -3.06 -3.82 -17.49
N HIS A 63 -2.49 -4.33 -16.42
CA HIS A 63 -3.06 -4.20 -15.08
C HIS A 63 -2.03 -3.62 -14.13
N SER A 64 -2.48 -2.72 -13.29
CA SER A 64 -1.63 -2.16 -12.23
C SER A 64 -2.04 -2.76 -10.90
N VAL A 65 -1.05 -3.08 -10.08
CA VAL A 65 -1.26 -3.68 -8.76
C VAL A 65 -0.62 -2.78 -7.73
N LEU A 66 -1.36 -2.49 -6.67
CA LEU A 66 -0.86 -1.79 -5.49
C LEU A 66 -0.78 -2.79 -4.35
N VAL A 67 0.39 -2.88 -3.72
CA VAL A 67 0.60 -3.72 -2.53
C VAL A 67 0.95 -2.79 -1.38
N ILE A 68 0.22 -2.92 -0.27
CA ILE A 68 0.43 -2.11 0.93
C ILE A 68 0.79 -3.05 2.07
N LYS A 69 1.86 -2.72 2.79
CA LYS A 69 2.18 -3.42 4.02
C LYS A 69 1.51 -2.70 5.19
N ASN A 70 0.74 -3.45 5.97
CA ASN A 70 0.05 -2.92 7.14
C ASN A 70 0.95 -3.03 8.36
N GLY A 71 1.26 -1.90 8.99
CA GLY A 71 2.11 -1.89 10.17
C GLY A 71 1.47 -2.52 11.39
N LYS A 72 0.13 -2.66 11.40
CA LYS A 72 -0.57 -3.24 12.56
C LYS A 72 -0.43 -4.75 12.65
N ASP A 73 -0.36 -5.44 11.50
CA ASP A 73 -0.28 -6.90 11.49
C ASP A 73 0.90 -7.44 10.69
N GLY A 74 1.64 -6.57 10.01
CA GLY A 74 2.79 -6.97 9.21
C GLY A 74 2.43 -7.69 7.92
N LYS A 75 1.15 -7.74 7.57
CA LYS A 75 0.70 -8.46 6.38
C LYS A 75 0.63 -7.54 5.18
N PHE A 76 0.55 -8.15 4.00
CA PHE A 76 0.44 -7.43 2.75
C PHE A 76 -0.98 -7.51 2.22
N TYR A 77 -1.45 -6.38 1.69
CA TYR A 77 -2.79 -6.25 1.12
C TYR A 77 -2.66 -5.66 -0.27
N LYS A 78 -3.49 -6.12 -1.21
CA LYS A 78 -3.35 -5.69 -2.60
C LYS A 78 -4.68 -5.28 -3.18
N THR A 79 -4.60 -4.45 -4.21
CA THR A 79 -5.74 -4.12 -5.04
C THR A 79 -5.28 -3.81 -6.46
N GLU A 80 -6.16 -4.06 -7.43
CA GLU A 80 -5.94 -3.67 -8.82
C GLU A 80 -6.93 -2.58 -9.23
N VAL A 81 -7.74 -2.08 -8.31
CA VAL A 81 -8.75 -1.06 -8.62
C VAL A 81 -8.05 0.26 -8.89
N LYS A 82 -8.18 0.74 -10.12
CA LYS A 82 -7.47 1.93 -10.56
C LYS A 82 -7.79 3.15 -9.72
N ALA A 83 -9.06 3.35 -9.41
CA ALA A 83 -9.46 4.51 -8.61
C ALA A 83 -8.87 4.47 -7.21
N PHE A 84 -8.77 3.27 -6.60
CA PHE A 84 -8.12 3.12 -5.32
C PHE A 84 -6.65 3.50 -5.41
N ILE A 85 -5.97 2.99 -6.44
CA ILE A 85 -4.55 3.26 -6.63
C ILE A 85 -4.29 4.74 -6.80
N GLU A 86 -5.10 5.42 -7.62
CA GLU A 86 -4.96 6.86 -7.85
C GLU A 86 -5.17 7.64 -6.55
N LYS A 87 -6.16 7.25 -5.76
CA LYS A 87 -6.42 7.92 -4.49
C LYS A 87 -5.27 7.68 -3.51
N PHE A 88 -4.71 6.47 -3.51
CA PHE A 88 -3.59 6.17 -2.63
C PHE A 88 -2.32 6.92 -3.02
N MET A 89 -2.12 7.16 -4.32
CA MET A 89 -0.99 7.99 -4.75
C MET A 89 -1.11 9.41 -4.20
N LYS A 90 -2.34 9.94 -4.13
CA LYS A 90 -2.57 11.24 -3.51
C LYS A 90 -2.30 11.21 -2.01
N TYR A 91 -2.67 10.11 -1.35
CA TYR A 91 -2.34 9.91 0.04
C TYR A 91 -0.82 9.98 0.24
N MET A 92 -0.06 9.32 -0.63
CA MET A 92 1.39 9.33 -0.56
C MET A 92 1.98 10.71 -0.79
N GLU A 93 1.39 11.49 -1.70
CA GLU A 93 1.83 12.87 -1.93
C GLU A 93 1.65 13.71 -0.68
N ALA A 94 0.55 13.50 0.03
CA ALA A 94 0.23 14.31 1.20
C ALA A 94 1.00 13.86 2.43
N PHE A 95 1.15 12.56 2.63
CA PHE A 95 1.63 12.01 3.90
C PHE A 95 2.85 11.12 3.79
N GLY A 96 3.33 10.83 2.58
CA GLY A 96 4.41 9.86 2.40
C GLY A 96 5.70 10.25 3.09
N ASP A 97 5.95 11.54 3.25
CA ASP A 97 7.15 12.04 3.90
C ASP A 97 6.97 12.28 5.40
N SER A 98 5.79 12.00 5.92
CA SER A 98 5.52 12.21 7.34
C SER A 98 5.95 11.01 8.16
N PRO A 99 6.35 11.21 9.43
CA PRO A 99 6.58 10.09 10.32
C PRO A 99 5.31 9.26 10.51
N ASP A 100 5.48 7.98 10.83
CA ASP A 100 4.33 7.08 10.95
C ASP A 100 3.28 7.58 11.93
N GLU A 101 3.71 8.19 13.05
CA GLU A 101 2.76 8.68 14.05
C GLU A 101 1.95 9.87 13.54
N GLU A 102 2.36 10.51 12.46
CA GLU A 102 1.63 11.63 11.88
C GLU A 102 0.82 11.26 10.66
N LYS A 103 1.02 10.04 10.13
CA LYS A 103 0.24 9.57 9.00
C LYS A 103 -1.09 9.04 9.50
N PRO A 104 -2.21 9.48 8.91
CA PRO A 104 -3.49 8.89 9.30
C PRO A 104 -3.57 7.44 8.82
N ASP A 105 -4.18 6.60 9.64
CA ASP A 105 -4.55 5.28 9.18
C ASP A 105 -5.66 5.41 8.14
N ILE A 106 -5.84 4.37 7.34
CA ILE A 106 -6.94 4.32 6.39
C ILE A 106 -7.90 3.21 6.78
N VAL A 107 -9.18 3.41 6.46
CA VAL A 107 -10.19 2.38 6.65
C VAL A 107 -10.71 1.96 5.30
N ILE A 108 -10.80 0.67 5.08
CA ILE A 108 -11.24 0.12 3.80
C ILE A 108 -12.75 0.18 3.72
N VAL A 109 -13.26 0.75 2.65
CA VAL A 109 -14.68 0.99 2.44
C VAL A 109 -15.10 0.37 1.11
N LEU A 110 -16.27 -0.24 1.09
CA LEU A 110 -16.89 -0.71 -0.15
C LEU A 110 -18.06 0.22 -0.46
N ASN A 111 -17.97 0.87 -1.61
CA ASN A 111 -19.03 1.76 -2.09
C ASN A 111 -19.73 1.12 -3.26
N GLN A 112 -20.90 1.65 -3.60
CA GLN A 112 -21.67 1.16 -4.73
C GLN A 112 -21.76 2.26 -5.79
N SER A 113 -21.44 1.91 -7.03
CA SER A 113 -21.54 2.86 -8.12
C SER A 113 -23.00 3.07 -8.50
N LYS A 114 -23.26 4.07 -9.35
CA LYS A 114 -24.61 4.34 -9.84
C LYS A 114 -25.20 3.15 -10.59
N LYS A 115 -24.35 2.30 -11.16
CA LYS A 115 -24.79 1.11 -11.88
C LYS A 115 -24.97 -0.10 -10.97
N GLY A 116 -24.77 0.08 -9.66
CA GLY A 116 -24.95 -1.01 -8.71
C GLY A 116 -23.70 -1.86 -8.48
N ASN A 117 -22.60 -1.59 -9.16
CA ASN A 117 -21.36 -2.32 -8.94
C ASN A 117 -20.66 -1.84 -7.69
N ARG A 118 -20.17 -2.80 -6.89
CA ARG A 118 -19.43 -2.47 -5.69
C ARG A 118 -17.95 -2.30 -6.05
N TYR A 119 -17.31 -1.34 -5.41
CA TYR A 119 -15.88 -1.12 -5.60
C TYR A 119 -15.23 -0.75 -4.27
N VAL A 120 -13.95 -1.11 -4.15
CA VAL A 120 -13.20 -0.83 -2.92
C VAL A 120 -12.60 0.57 -3.00
N THR A 121 -12.66 1.28 -1.89
CA THR A 121 -11.99 2.56 -1.72
C THR A 121 -11.53 2.65 -0.25
N PHE A 122 -11.11 3.82 0.18
CA PHE A 122 -10.71 4.00 1.58
C PHE A 122 -11.01 5.42 2.01
N ASP A 123 -11.13 5.61 3.32
CA ASP A 123 -11.21 6.91 3.94
C ASP A 123 -10.12 7.03 4.98
N LEU A 124 -9.80 8.25 5.37
CA LEU A 124 -8.85 8.49 6.45
C LEU A 124 -9.54 8.30 7.78
N VAL A 125 -8.87 7.60 8.69
CA VAL A 125 -9.39 7.41 10.04
C VAL A 125 -9.23 8.72 10.80
N GLY A 126 -10.30 9.18 11.42
CA GLY A 126 -10.29 10.41 12.19
C GLY A 126 -10.48 11.68 11.38
N ALA A 127 -10.73 11.55 10.09
CA ALA A 127 -10.95 12.71 9.24
C ALA A 127 -12.43 13.12 9.24
#